data_a2deb8df1ffa84f726fdb99758410851
#
_entry.id   a2deb8df1ffa84f726fdb99758410851
#
_cell.length_a   1.000
_cell.length_b   1.000
_cell.length_c   1.000
_cell.angle_alpha   90.00
_cell.angle_beta   90.00
_cell.angle_gamma   90.00
#
_symmetry.space_group_name_H-M   'P 1'
#
loop_
_entity.id
_entity.type
_entity.pdbx_description
1 polymer ?
#
loop_
_entity_poly.entity_id
_entity_poly.type
_entity_poly.pdbx_seq_one_letter_code
_entity_poly.pdbx_strand_id
1 'polypeptide(L)'
;DFDLIIHLAGKSGVRESMNDPAGYWRNNVEASKRLFERYSNTRILYASSSSAYEPDLNPYAASKYCVEEAAARHPNTLGMRFHTVYSSTPRKGMFLQKLFDNELEYVTNHYRDFIHIDDLCDAIELCINSKYFGDTIDIGTGCPIKITELADLPIKMHTPHERQWTCANMEKLKRLGFKPKHSLKYM
;
A
#
# COMPACT_ATOMS: atom_id res chain seq x y z
N ASP A 1 -25.68 6.43 -10.87
CA ASP A 1 -24.51 6.11 -11.71
C ASP A 1 -23.34 6.99 -11.28
N PHE A 2 -22.14 6.45 -11.35
CA PHE A 2 -20.90 7.15 -11.04
C PHE A 2 -19.98 7.07 -12.28
N ASP A 3 -19.26 8.15 -12.59
CA ASP A 3 -18.26 8.17 -13.66
C ASP A 3 -16.95 7.49 -13.21
N LEU A 4 -16.66 7.58 -11.92
CA LEU A 4 -15.47 7.04 -11.29
C LEU A 4 -15.74 6.62 -9.85
N ILE A 5 -15.17 5.51 -9.43
CA ILE A 5 -15.14 5.07 -8.03
C ILE A 5 -13.68 4.96 -7.58
N ILE A 6 -13.34 5.59 -6.44
CA ILE A 6 -12.05 5.42 -5.78
C ILE A 6 -12.31 4.58 -4.53
N HIS A 7 -11.97 3.30 -4.59
CA HIS A 7 -12.19 2.32 -3.53
C HIS A 7 -10.97 2.20 -2.62
N LEU A 8 -10.93 3.00 -1.56
CA LEU A 8 -9.88 2.97 -0.55
C LEU A 8 -10.28 2.20 0.72
N ALA A 9 -11.53 1.80 0.83
CA ALA A 9 -12.03 1.07 1.99
C ALA A 9 -11.38 -0.31 2.10
N GLY A 10 -10.93 -0.66 3.30
CA GLY A 10 -10.31 -1.95 3.59
C GLY A 10 -9.60 -1.97 4.92
N LYS A 11 -9.48 -3.16 5.50
CA LYS A 11 -8.62 -3.40 6.67
C LYS A 11 -7.16 -3.41 6.24
N SER A 12 -6.30 -2.76 7.01
CA SER A 12 -4.84 -2.71 6.83
C SER A 12 -4.14 -3.17 8.11
N GLY A 13 -2.87 -3.58 7.99
CA GLY A 13 -2.06 -4.02 9.12
C GLY A 13 -1.76 -5.52 9.05
N VAL A 14 -0.46 -5.85 9.02
CA VAL A 14 0.02 -7.23 8.94
C VAL A 14 -0.28 -7.98 10.25
N ARG A 15 0.05 -7.37 11.39
CA ARG A 15 -0.09 -8.02 12.72
C ARG A 15 -1.54 -8.29 13.07
N GLU A 16 -2.41 -7.30 12.86
CA GLU A 16 -3.85 -7.41 13.09
C GLU A 16 -4.50 -8.48 12.22
N SER A 17 -4.00 -8.66 10.98
CA SER A 17 -4.52 -9.68 10.08
C SER A 17 -4.28 -11.11 10.56
N MET A 18 -3.20 -11.35 11.31
CA MET A 18 -2.92 -12.66 11.92
C MET A 18 -3.96 -13.04 12.97
N ASN A 19 -4.56 -12.05 13.64
CA ASN A 19 -5.56 -12.27 14.67
C ASN A 19 -7.00 -12.39 14.12
N ASP A 20 -7.28 -11.82 12.94
CA ASP A 20 -8.61 -11.81 12.32
C ASP A 20 -8.56 -12.08 10.79
N PRO A 21 -8.05 -13.23 10.36
CA PRO A 21 -7.95 -13.53 8.91
C PRO A 21 -9.29 -13.48 8.20
N ALA A 22 -10.34 -14.02 8.83
CA ALA A 22 -11.68 -14.05 8.26
C ALA A 22 -12.29 -12.64 8.08
N GLY A 23 -12.04 -11.74 9.04
CA GLY A 23 -12.46 -10.34 8.93
C GLY A 23 -11.74 -9.59 7.81
N TYR A 24 -10.46 -9.87 7.60
CA TYR A 24 -9.71 -9.32 6.46
C TYR A 24 -10.25 -9.84 5.13
N TRP A 25 -10.59 -11.13 5.06
CA TRP A 25 -11.18 -11.72 3.87
C TRP A 25 -12.52 -11.07 3.53
N ARG A 26 -13.47 -11.04 4.48
CA ARG A 26 -14.79 -10.43 4.27
C ARG A 26 -14.70 -8.97 3.86
N ASN A 27 -13.86 -8.20 4.57
CA ASN A 27 -13.77 -6.76 4.40
C ASN A 27 -13.02 -6.35 3.13
N ASN A 28 -11.91 -7.03 2.81
CA ASN A 28 -11.09 -6.67 1.67
C ASN A 28 -11.54 -7.41 0.40
N VAL A 29 -11.69 -8.73 0.46
CA VAL A 29 -11.92 -9.54 -0.76
C VAL A 29 -13.38 -9.55 -1.16
N GLU A 30 -14.29 -9.98 -0.26
CA GLU A 30 -15.71 -10.13 -0.62
C GLU A 30 -16.36 -8.78 -0.91
N ALA A 31 -16.06 -7.75 -0.12
CA ALA A 31 -16.62 -6.42 -0.35
C ALA A 31 -16.12 -5.83 -1.68
N SER A 32 -14.83 -5.98 -2.01
CA SER A 32 -14.30 -5.49 -3.30
C SER A 32 -14.89 -6.25 -4.49
N LYS A 33 -15.04 -7.58 -4.40
CA LYS A 33 -15.71 -8.38 -5.45
C LYS A 33 -17.11 -7.88 -5.73
N ARG A 34 -17.93 -7.68 -4.68
CA ARG A 34 -19.29 -7.15 -4.83
C ARG A 34 -19.30 -5.76 -5.47
N LEU A 35 -18.33 -4.91 -5.13
CA LEU A 35 -18.19 -3.59 -5.73
C LEU A 35 -17.89 -3.69 -7.23
N PHE A 36 -16.93 -4.52 -7.62
CA PHE A 36 -16.52 -4.71 -9.01
C PHE A 36 -17.66 -5.28 -9.85
N GLU A 37 -18.39 -6.28 -9.32
CA GLU A 37 -19.56 -6.88 -9.99
C GLU A 37 -20.67 -5.86 -10.19
N ARG A 38 -21.01 -5.09 -9.14
CA ARG A 38 -22.09 -4.10 -9.15
C ARG A 38 -21.84 -2.96 -10.12
N TYR A 39 -20.59 -2.53 -10.24
CA TYR A 39 -20.17 -1.37 -11.04
C TYR A 39 -19.22 -1.75 -12.17
N SER A 40 -19.48 -2.90 -12.82
CA SER A 40 -18.61 -3.46 -13.86
C SER A 40 -18.37 -2.53 -15.07
N ASN A 41 -19.29 -1.62 -15.35
CA ASN A 41 -19.18 -0.64 -16.42
C ASN A 41 -18.56 0.70 -15.96
N THR A 42 -18.35 0.90 -14.66
CA THR A 42 -17.77 2.11 -14.09
C THR A 42 -16.26 1.94 -13.95
N ARG A 43 -15.51 3.01 -14.18
CA ARG A 43 -14.07 3.01 -13.87
C ARG A 43 -13.87 2.93 -12.36
N ILE A 44 -13.03 1.99 -11.90
CA ILE A 44 -12.74 1.81 -10.48
C ILE A 44 -11.23 1.83 -10.26
N LEU A 45 -10.73 2.79 -9.48
CA LEU A 45 -9.41 2.75 -8.89
C LEU A 45 -9.52 2.13 -7.49
N TYR A 46 -8.71 1.13 -7.19
CA TYR A 46 -8.79 0.47 -5.88
C TYR A 46 -7.43 0.39 -5.17
N ALA A 47 -7.46 0.51 -3.84
CA ALA A 47 -6.27 0.40 -3.02
C ALA A 47 -5.81 -1.04 -2.89
N SER A 48 -4.69 -1.38 -3.50
CA SER A 48 -3.90 -2.55 -3.19
C SER A 48 -2.73 -2.19 -2.27
N SER A 49 -1.74 -3.02 -2.18
CA SER A 49 -0.58 -2.86 -1.31
C SER A 49 0.65 -3.51 -1.92
N SER A 50 1.83 -2.97 -1.64
CA SER A 50 3.10 -3.67 -1.93
C SER A 50 3.18 -5.06 -1.28
N SER A 51 2.39 -5.32 -0.23
CA SER A 51 2.28 -6.65 0.39
C SER A 51 1.74 -7.72 -0.55
N ALA A 52 0.94 -7.36 -1.56
CA ALA A 52 0.39 -8.31 -2.53
C ALA A 52 1.44 -9.05 -3.37
N TYR A 53 2.68 -8.58 -3.39
CA TYR A 53 3.80 -9.28 -4.04
C TYR A 53 4.20 -10.59 -3.35
N GLU A 54 3.92 -10.75 -2.05
CA GLU A 54 4.24 -11.94 -1.27
C GLU A 54 3.01 -12.37 -0.45
N PRO A 55 1.97 -12.92 -1.12
CA PRO A 55 0.67 -13.21 -0.51
C PRO A 55 0.73 -14.27 0.61
N ASP A 56 1.71 -15.16 0.55
CA ASP A 56 1.86 -16.26 1.51
C ASP A 56 2.39 -15.82 2.88
N LEU A 57 2.89 -14.59 3.01
CA LEU A 57 3.48 -14.12 4.26
C LEU A 57 2.45 -13.87 5.37
N ASN A 58 1.27 -13.39 5.03
CA ASN A 58 0.25 -13.05 6.01
C ASN A 58 -1.14 -12.85 5.37
N PRO A 59 -2.24 -12.93 6.18
CA PRO A 59 -3.61 -12.79 5.65
C PRO A 59 -3.91 -11.43 5.00
N TYR A 60 -3.29 -10.34 5.44
CA TYR A 60 -3.43 -9.05 4.79
C TYR A 60 -2.86 -9.08 3.37
N ALA A 61 -1.66 -9.58 3.19
CA ALA A 61 -1.02 -9.74 1.89
C ALA A 61 -1.86 -10.62 0.95
N ALA A 62 -2.31 -11.79 1.45
CA ALA A 62 -3.22 -12.67 0.73
C ALA A 62 -4.51 -11.95 0.30
N SER A 63 -5.12 -11.19 1.19
CA SER A 63 -6.36 -10.47 0.88
C SER A 63 -6.16 -9.42 -0.22
N LYS A 64 -5.03 -8.70 -0.22
CA LYS A 64 -4.73 -7.71 -1.27
C LYS A 64 -4.42 -8.36 -2.61
N TYR A 65 -3.67 -9.45 -2.62
CA TYR A 65 -3.45 -10.24 -3.83
C TYR A 65 -4.78 -10.78 -4.41
N CYS A 66 -5.65 -11.35 -3.59
CA CYS A 66 -6.95 -11.86 -4.04
C CYS A 66 -7.89 -10.76 -4.58
N VAL A 67 -7.76 -9.51 -4.10
CA VAL A 67 -8.47 -8.37 -4.69
C VAL A 67 -7.94 -8.07 -6.09
N GLU A 68 -6.63 -8.11 -6.32
CA GLU A 68 -6.04 -7.92 -7.65
C GLU A 68 -6.47 -9.01 -8.62
N GLU A 69 -6.46 -10.28 -8.19
CA GLU A 69 -6.94 -11.42 -8.99
C GLU A 69 -8.44 -11.29 -9.34
N ALA A 70 -9.26 -10.78 -8.41
CA ALA A 70 -10.65 -10.50 -8.68
C ALA A 70 -10.81 -9.36 -9.69
N ALA A 71 -10.05 -8.26 -9.52
CA ALA A 71 -10.07 -7.10 -10.39
C ALA A 71 -9.61 -7.42 -11.83
N ALA A 72 -8.73 -8.40 -12.03
CA ALA A 72 -8.28 -8.82 -13.36
C ALA A 72 -9.42 -9.30 -14.28
N ARG A 73 -10.58 -9.65 -13.71
CA ARG A 73 -11.82 -10.02 -14.45
C ARG A 73 -12.68 -8.80 -14.82
N HIS A 74 -12.30 -7.61 -14.37
CA HIS A 74 -13.02 -6.37 -14.55
C HIS A 74 -12.13 -5.34 -15.26
N PRO A 75 -12.22 -5.22 -16.59
CA PRO A 75 -11.26 -4.46 -17.40
C PRO A 75 -11.24 -2.96 -17.10
N ASN A 76 -12.29 -2.42 -16.44
CA ASN A 76 -12.37 -0.99 -16.08
C ASN A 76 -11.72 -0.66 -14.72
N THR A 77 -10.92 -1.57 -14.17
CA THR A 77 -10.26 -1.37 -12.88
C THR A 77 -8.80 -0.95 -13.02
N LEU A 78 -8.27 -0.23 -12.02
CA LEU A 78 -6.84 0.03 -11.86
C LEU A 78 -6.47 -0.18 -10.39
N GLY A 79 -5.59 -1.14 -10.12
CA GLY A 79 -5.05 -1.38 -8.79
C GLY A 79 -3.90 -0.44 -8.46
N MET A 80 -3.94 0.17 -7.29
CA MET A 80 -2.87 1.02 -6.77
C MET A 80 -2.18 0.31 -5.60
N ARG A 81 -0.98 -0.24 -5.83
CA ARG A 81 -0.16 -0.89 -4.80
C ARG A 81 0.55 0.17 -3.98
N PHE A 82 -0.07 0.59 -2.89
CA PHE A 82 0.54 1.55 -1.98
C PHE A 82 1.73 0.93 -1.25
N HIS A 83 2.84 1.66 -1.25
CA HIS A 83 3.99 1.40 -0.40
C HIS A 83 3.79 2.02 1.00
N THR A 84 4.84 2.31 1.75
CA THR A 84 4.70 2.77 3.13
C THR A 84 4.35 4.25 3.17
N VAL A 85 3.07 4.56 3.37
CA VAL A 85 2.58 5.95 3.43
C VAL A 85 2.93 6.59 4.77
N TYR A 86 3.40 7.84 4.74
CA TYR A 86 3.68 8.64 5.91
C TYR A 86 3.16 10.07 5.78
N SER A 87 3.05 10.76 6.92
CA SER A 87 2.68 12.18 7.01
C SER A 87 3.34 12.81 8.23
N SER A 88 3.25 14.14 8.34
CA SER A 88 3.67 14.89 9.55
C SER A 88 2.85 14.51 10.80
N THR A 89 1.63 13.99 10.60
CA THR A 89 0.76 13.46 11.67
C THR A 89 0.50 11.97 11.43
N PRO A 90 1.45 11.08 11.78
CA PRO A 90 1.32 9.68 11.47
C PRO A 90 0.21 9.01 12.30
N ARG A 91 -0.42 7.99 11.71
CA ARG A 91 -1.49 7.23 12.35
C ARG A 91 -0.98 6.56 13.64
N LYS A 92 -1.77 6.67 14.72
CA LYS A 92 -1.47 6.06 16.03
C LYS A 92 -1.18 4.57 15.91
N GLY A 93 -0.12 4.12 16.60
CA GLY A 93 0.33 2.74 16.63
C GLY A 93 1.22 2.31 15.46
N MET A 94 1.39 3.17 14.44
CA MET A 94 2.28 2.90 13.31
C MET A 94 3.73 3.21 13.64
N PHE A 95 4.66 2.65 12.86
CA PHE A 95 6.11 2.77 13.06
C PHE A 95 6.56 4.22 13.23
N LEU A 96 6.17 5.11 12.32
CA LEU A 96 6.63 6.51 12.36
C LEU A 96 6.04 7.30 13.53
N GLN A 97 4.79 7.01 13.94
CA GLN A 97 4.25 7.62 15.16
C GLN A 97 5.09 7.22 16.38
N LYS A 98 5.35 5.92 16.53
CA LYS A 98 6.20 5.42 17.62
C LYS A 98 7.63 5.95 17.58
N LEU A 99 8.18 6.15 16.36
CA LEU A 99 9.49 6.75 16.18
C LEU A 99 9.49 8.20 16.68
N PHE A 100 8.52 9.01 16.30
CA PHE A 100 8.43 10.43 16.68
C PHE A 100 8.14 10.63 18.18
N ASP A 101 7.37 9.72 18.76
CA ASP A 101 7.04 9.76 20.20
C ASP A 101 8.11 9.09 21.07
N ASN A 102 9.21 8.59 20.49
CA ASN A 102 10.26 7.82 21.18
C ASN A 102 9.71 6.57 21.91
N GLU A 103 8.70 5.92 21.34
CA GLU A 103 8.06 4.71 21.88
C GLU A 103 8.60 3.42 21.25
N LEU A 104 9.60 3.49 20.38
CA LEU A 104 10.21 2.31 19.77
C LEU A 104 11.21 1.66 20.73
N GLU A 105 11.04 0.36 20.96
CA GLU A 105 11.96 -0.47 21.73
C GLU A 105 13.06 -1.11 20.86
N TYR A 106 12.78 -1.30 19.58
CA TYR A 106 13.69 -1.89 18.60
C TYR A 106 13.35 -1.44 17.18
N VAL A 107 14.31 -1.60 16.30
CA VAL A 107 14.14 -1.49 14.84
C VAL A 107 14.30 -2.86 14.17
N THR A 108 13.90 -2.97 12.91
CA THR A 108 14.06 -4.20 12.13
C THR A 108 15.04 -3.99 10.99
N ASN A 109 15.67 -5.07 10.52
CA ASN A 109 16.60 -5.00 9.38
C ASN A 109 15.85 -5.04 8.04
N HIS A 110 14.81 -4.24 7.91
CA HIS A 110 13.99 -4.14 6.70
C HIS A 110 14.31 -2.89 5.88
N TYR A 111 13.97 -2.96 4.60
CA TYR A 111 13.91 -1.80 3.72
C TYR A 111 12.45 -1.48 3.40
N ARG A 112 12.08 -0.21 3.46
CA ARG A 112 10.75 0.28 3.13
C ARG A 112 10.84 1.46 2.18
N ASP A 113 10.03 1.43 1.13
CA ASP A 113 9.79 2.57 0.27
C ASP A 113 8.71 3.44 0.93
N PHE A 114 9.11 4.61 1.40
CA PHE A 114 8.24 5.56 2.07
C PHE A 114 7.75 6.62 1.08
N ILE A 115 6.45 6.86 1.04
CA ILE A 115 5.83 7.93 0.24
C ILE A 115 5.05 8.86 1.15
N HIS A 116 5.26 10.17 0.99
CA HIS A 116 4.47 11.18 1.72
C HIS A 116 3.02 11.18 1.25
N ILE A 117 2.08 11.51 2.16
CA ILE A 117 0.64 11.51 1.84
C ILE A 117 0.31 12.47 0.69
N ASP A 118 0.96 13.63 0.60
CA ASP A 118 0.71 14.59 -0.49
C ASP A 118 1.20 14.04 -1.83
N ASP A 119 2.37 13.39 -1.86
CA ASP A 119 2.88 12.72 -3.07
C ASP A 119 1.98 11.54 -3.46
N LEU A 120 1.39 10.84 -2.47
CA LEU A 120 0.40 9.79 -2.72
C LEU A 120 -0.86 10.36 -3.39
N CYS A 121 -1.37 11.51 -2.91
CA CYS A 121 -2.53 12.18 -3.50
C CYS A 121 -2.25 12.62 -4.94
N ASP A 122 -1.09 13.23 -5.19
CA ASP A 122 -0.64 13.58 -6.54
C ASP A 122 -0.59 12.36 -7.48
N ALA A 123 -0.07 11.23 -6.97
CA ALA A 123 -0.02 9.99 -7.73
C ALA A 123 -1.42 9.41 -8.03
N ILE A 124 -2.35 9.48 -7.09
CA ILE A 124 -3.75 9.06 -7.30
C ILE A 124 -4.40 9.94 -8.37
N GLU A 125 -4.20 11.25 -8.35
CA GLU A 125 -4.73 12.16 -9.35
C GLU A 125 -4.20 11.83 -10.76
N LEU A 126 -2.92 11.52 -10.89
CA LEU A 126 -2.35 11.05 -12.16
C LEU A 126 -2.98 9.72 -12.60
N CYS A 127 -3.25 8.79 -11.68
CA CYS A 127 -3.94 7.54 -11.97
C CYS A 127 -5.39 7.76 -12.44
N ILE A 128 -6.11 8.71 -11.86
CA ILE A 128 -7.48 9.10 -12.28
C ILE A 128 -7.47 9.50 -13.76
N ASN A 129 -6.50 10.32 -14.16
CA ASN A 129 -6.38 10.85 -15.51
C ASN A 129 -5.65 9.92 -16.49
N SER A 130 -5.16 8.77 -16.02
CA SER A 130 -4.42 7.82 -16.84
C SER A 130 -5.31 7.00 -17.77
N LYS A 131 -4.66 6.38 -18.76
CA LYS A 131 -5.30 5.38 -19.65
C LYS A 131 -4.96 3.94 -19.25
N TYR A 132 -4.48 3.71 -18.04
CA TYR A 132 -4.27 2.35 -17.52
C TYR A 132 -5.60 1.76 -17.08
N PHE A 133 -5.92 0.57 -17.61
CA PHE A 133 -7.12 -0.20 -17.34
C PHE A 133 -6.76 -1.68 -17.24
N GLY A 134 -7.43 -2.41 -16.37
CA GLY A 134 -7.19 -3.85 -16.16
C GLY A 134 -5.77 -4.16 -15.67
N ASP A 135 -5.16 -3.26 -14.91
CA ASP A 135 -3.74 -3.29 -14.57
C ASP A 135 -3.51 -2.93 -13.09
N THR A 136 -2.28 -3.00 -12.65
CA THR A 136 -1.81 -2.50 -11.35
C THR A 136 -0.62 -1.55 -11.53
N ILE A 137 -0.52 -0.58 -10.64
CA ILE A 137 0.56 0.40 -10.59
C ILE A 137 1.07 0.55 -9.16
N ASP A 138 2.38 0.53 -8.99
CA ASP A 138 2.99 0.80 -7.68
C ASP A 138 2.96 2.30 -7.37
N ILE A 139 2.54 2.63 -6.16
CA ILE A 139 2.55 4.01 -5.64
C ILE A 139 3.57 4.08 -4.51
N GLY A 140 4.74 4.60 -4.83
CA GLY A 140 5.90 4.75 -3.95
C GLY A 140 6.88 5.77 -4.53
N THR A 141 8.10 5.77 -4.04
CA THR A 141 9.16 6.67 -4.52
C THR A 141 10.23 5.97 -5.34
N GLY A 142 10.34 4.63 -5.21
CA GLY A 142 11.44 3.85 -5.77
C GLY A 142 12.77 4.02 -5.03
N CYS A 143 12.74 4.64 -3.85
CA CYS A 143 13.91 4.94 -3.01
C CYS A 143 13.75 4.34 -1.62
N PRO A 144 13.97 3.02 -1.45
CA PRO A 144 13.79 2.37 -0.15
C PRO A 144 14.81 2.83 0.87
N ILE A 145 14.35 3.03 2.11
CA ILE A 145 15.17 3.40 3.26
C ILE A 145 15.29 2.18 4.17
N LYS A 146 16.47 1.91 4.68
CA LYS A 146 16.71 0.89 5.70
C LYS A 146 16.18 1.38 7.04
N ILE A 147 15.35 0.59 7.70
CA ILE A 147 14.71 0.99 8.97
C ILE A 147 15.73 1.27 10.06
N THR A 148 16.87 0.54 10.07
CA THR A 148 17.98 0.77 11.01
C THR A 148 18.68 2.11 10.83
N GLU A 149 18.47 2.83 9.75
CA GLU A 149 19.02 4.17 9.52
C GLU A 149 18.16 5.27 10.15
N LEU A 150 16.94 4.95 10.62
CA LEU A 150 15.98 5.89 11.14
C LEU A 150 16.06 6.06 12.67
N ALA A 151 16.64 5.08 13.39
CA ALA A 151 16.83 5.16 14.83
C ALA A 151 17.99 4.25 15.26
N ASP A 152 18.77 4.71 16.24
CA ASP A 152 19.83 3.93 16.89
C ASP A 152 19.23 3.13 18.05
N LEU A 153 18.68 1.96 17.74
CA LEU A 153 17.99 1.06 18.66
C LEU A 153 18.41 -0.40 18.40
N PRO A 154 18.18 -1.31 19.36
CA PRO A 154 18.43 -2.75 19.17
C PRO A 154 17.76 -3.28 17.89
N ILE A 155 18.45 -4.13 17.15
CA ILE A 155 17.96 -4.68 15.89
C ILE A 155 17.29 -6.02 16.12
N LYS A 156 16.01 -6.14 15.76
CA LYS A 156 15.29 -7.41 15.70
C LYS A 156 15.41 -8.01 14.30
N MET A 157 16.20 -9.07 14.17
CA MET A 157 16.56 -9.66 12.87
C MET A 157 15.46 -10.51 12.24
N HIS A 158 14.55 -11.10 13.03
CA HIS A 158 13.55 -12.05 12.54
C HIS A 158 12.12 -11.54 12.70
N THR A 159 11.43 -11.37 11.57
CA THR A 159 10.03 -10.99 11.48
C THR A 159 9.36 -11.84 10.38
N PRO A 160 8.96 -13.08 10.70
CA PRO A 160 8.63 -14.12 9.70
C PRO A 160 7.42 -13.78 8.80
N HIS A 161 6.59 -12.83 9.20
CA HIS A 161 5.36 -12.50 8.48
C HIS A 161 5.44 -11.15 7.73
N GLU A 162 6.64 -10.58 7.64
CA GLU A 162 6.84 -9.27 7.00
C GLU A 162 7.86 -9.37 5.86
N ARG A 163 7.60 -8.67 4.77
CA ARG A 163 8.56 -8.55 3.65
C ARG A 163 9.85 -7.88 4.14
N GLN A 164 10.99 -8.42 3.72
CA GLN A 164 12.31 -7.84 4.04
C GLN A 164 12.60 -6.56 3.24
N TRP A 165 12.16 -6.55 1.99
CA TRP A 165 12.43 -5.46 1.05
C TRP A 165 11.17 -5.00 0.35
N THR A 166 10.89 -3.69 0.35
CA THR A 166 9.86 -3.09 -0.47
C THR A 166 10.43 -1.90 -1.24
N CYS A 167 10.23 -1.91 -2.56
CA CYS A 167 10.64 -0.84 -3.46
C CYS A 167 9.61 -0.79 -4.60
N ALA A 168 9.05 0.37 -4.88
CA ALA A 168 8.08 0.57 -5.94
C ALA A 168 8.73 0.45 -7.32
N ASN A 169 8.06 -0.26 -8.23
CA ASN A 169 8.37 -0.15 -9.64
C ASN A 169 7.80 1.17 -10.19
N MET A 170 8.67 2.13 -10.38
CA MET A 170 8.31 3.48 -10.78
C MET A 170 8.03 3.66 -12.27
N GLU A 171 8.16 2.62 -13.09
CA GLU A 171 8.10 2.77 -14.55
C GLU A 171 6.77 3.37 -15.01
N LYS A 172 5.64 2.79 -14.62
CA LYS A 172 4.32 3.26 -15.00
C LYS A 172 4.02 4.66 -14.44
N LEU A 173 4.37 4.88 -13.17
CA LEU A 173 4.09 6.15 -12.51
C LEU A 173 4.94 7.30 -13.08
N LYS A 174 6.20 7.04 -13.43
CA LYS A 174 7.07 7.99 -14.14
C LYS A 174 6.54 8.33 -15.54
N ARG A 175 5.98 7.36 -16.26
CA ARG A 175 5.33 7.61 -17.57
C ARG A 175 4.13 8.56 -17.46
N LEU A 176 3.46 8.59 -16.29
CA LEU A 176 2.40 9.55 -16.00
C LEU A 176 2.92 10.93 -15.58
N GLY A 177 4.24 11.11 -15.50
CA GLY A 177 4.87 12.37 -15.12
C GLY A 177 5.09 12.54 -13.61
N PHE A 178 4.86 11.51 -12.81
CA PHE A 178 5.03 11.58 -11.35
C PHE A 178 6.49 11.81 -10.96
N LYS A 179 6.67 12.72 -10.01
CA LYS A 179 7.95 13.00 -9.34
C LYS A 179 7.67 13.24 -7.86
N PRO A 180 8.20 12.41 -6.94
CA PRO A 180 8.04 12.65 -5.51
C PRO A 180 8.70 13.97 -5.11
N LYS A 181 8.03 14.74 -4.26
CA LYS A 181 8.46 16.05 -3.78
C LYS A 181 9.00 16.00 -2.35
N HIS A 182 8.63 14.96 -1.59
CA HIS A 182 8.95 14.79 -0.19
C HIS A 182 9.91 13.61 0.04
N SER A 183 10.79 13.74 1.02
CA SER A 183 11.70 12.68 1.44
C SER A 183 11.74 12.59 2.96
N LEU A 184 11.59 11.38 3.49
CA LEU A 184 11.69 11.12 4.93
C LEU A 184 13.06 11.47 5.52
N LYS A 185 14.12 11.47 4.72
CA LYS A 185 15.48 11.80 5.16
C LYS A 185 15.65 13.27 5.58
N TYR A 186 14.72 14.12 5.26
CA TYR A 186 14.76 15.56 5.55
C TYR A 186 13.65 16.01 6.52
N MET A 187 13.01 15.08 7.20
CA MET A 187 12.12 15.32 8.33
C MET A 187 12.85 15.09 9.64
#